data_51c1d8e31bfef6a1ba34ac931c24d6e5
#
_entry.id   51c1d8e31bfef6a1ba34ac931c24d6e5
#
_cell.length_a   1.000
_cell.length_b   1.000
_cell.length_c   1.000
_cell.angle_alpha   90.00
_cell.angle_beta   90.00
_cell.angle_gamma   90.00
#
_symmetry.space_group_name_H-M   'P 1'
#
loop_
_entity.id
_entity.type
_entity.pdbx_description
1 polymer ?
#
loop_
_entity_poly.entity_id
_entity_poly.type
_entity_poly.pdbx_seq_one_letter_code
_entity_poly.pdbx_strand_id
1 'polypeptide(L)'
;MLGCLLERISGQTYEEFVQENIFKPLGMNDSGLMSFVSIIPRRASGYWPGSNGTENADRPDPRVGFSSGSLYSTTEDLLRWEEGLFGGTVLSLASLRKMTTPFKSDYACGLHVNRVNGHLMIEHDGNNIGFNSDLAYYPEERITVVVLANLNGTVTGEMTRALAAVAHGETPPIPSVHKEISLSKEVLTRYAGTYQFPHYSLKMIPEGNHLLVEFDNGGTLAVFPEADTKFFSKPWPTQFEFSKNEHGEFTILTRYQDGAKEIGAKK
;
A
#
# COMPACT_ATOMS: atom_id res chain seq x y z
N MET A 1 -21.34 3.04 -4.02
CA MET A 1 -22.31 2.89 -5.13
C MET A 1 -22.64 1.41 -5.42
N LEU A 2 -21.66 0.53 -5.69
CA LEU A 2 -21.95 -0.89 -5.99
C LEU A 2 -22.64 -1.62 -4.81
N GLY A 3 -22.25 -1.38 -3.57
CA GLY A 3 -22.92 -1.96 -2.40
C GLY A 3 -24.40 -1.59 -2.32
N CYS A 4 -24.74 -0.31 -2.52
CA CYS A 4 -26.15 0.12 -2.54
C CYS A 4 -26.95 -0.54 -3.68
N LEU A 5 -26.29 -0.77 -4.84
CA LEU A 5 -26.93 -1.48 -5.94
C LEU A 5 -27.18 -2.94 -5.58
N LEU A 6 -26.18 -3.58 -4.93
CA LEU A 6 -26.29 -4.95 -4.45
C LEU A 6 -27.46 -5.09 -3.45
N GLU A 7 -27.57 -4.21 -2.47
CA GLU A 7 -28.67 -4.22 -1.50
C GLU A 7 -30.04 -4.07 -2.17
N ARG A 8 -30.11 -3.18 -3.16
CA ARG A 8 -31.37 -2.94 -3.88
C ARG A 8 -31.81 -4.13 -4.75
N ILE A 9 -30.86 -4.87 -5.31
CA ILE A 9 -31.15 -6.03 -6.17
C ILE A 9 -31.41 -7.27 -5.32
N SER A 10 -30.65 -7.50 -4.27
CA SER A 10 -30.75 -8.70 -3.43
C SER A 10 -31.87 -8.62 -2.38
N GLY A 11 -32.23 -7.38 -1.96
CA GLY A 11 -33.11 -7.17 -0.82
C GLY A 11 -32.45 -7.43 0.54
N GLN A 12 -31.16 -7.69 0.57
CA GLN A 12 -30.32 -7.91 1.77
C GLN A 12 -29.43 -6.70 2.02
N THR A 13 -29.02 -6.46 3.27
CA THR A 13 -27.92 -5.53 3.54
C THR A 13 -26.62 -6.07 2.94
N TYR A 14 -25.66 -5.17 2.69
CA TYR A 14 -24.32 -5.58 2.19
C TYR A 14 -23.66 -6.62 3.12
N GLU A 15 -23.79 -6.43 4.44
CA GLU A 15 -23.26 -7.35 5.45
C GLU A 15 -23.92 -8.73 5.34
N GLU A 16 -25.25 -8.79 5.33
CA GLU A 16 -26.01 -10.05 5.17
C GLU A 16 -25.63 -10.77 3.88
N PHE A 17 -25.53 -10.01 2.79
CA PHE A 17 -25.21 -10.60 1.48
C PHE A 17 -23.82 -11.24 1.47
N VAL A 18 -22.77 -10.54 1.93
CA VAL A 18 -21.40 -11.10 1.92
C VAL A 18 -21.29 -12.27 2.90
N GLN A 19 -21.98 -12.18 4.05
CA GLN A 19 -22.00 -13.26 5.04
C GLN A 19 -22.62 -14.54 4.49
N GLU A 20 -23.80 -14.43 3.85
CA GLU A 20 -24.57 -15.59 3.39
C GLU A 20 -24.02 -16.19 2.09
N ASN A 21 -23.50 -15.35 1.18
CA ASN A 21 -23.13 -15.76 -0.16
C ASN A 21 -21.62 -15.97 -0.34
N ILE A 22 -20.79 -15.46 0.57
CA ILE A 22 -19.33 -15.54 0.48
C ILE A 22 -18.75 -16.21 1.74
N PHE A 23 -18.85 -15.57 2.90
CA PHE A 23 -18.09 -16.00 4.08
C PHE A 23 -18.55 -17.37 4.59
N LYS A 24 -19.84 -17.58 4.79
CA LYS A 24 -20.37 -18.88 5.24
C LYS A 24 -20.07 -20.02 4.25
N PRO A 25 -20.36 -19.90 2.94
CA PRO A 25 -20.08 -20.95 1.98
C PRO A 25 -18.61 -21.33 1.89
N LEU A 26 -17.70 -20.40 2.11
CA LEU A 26 -16.26 -20.60 2.05
C LEU A 26 -15.63 -20.93 3.42
N GLY A 27 -16.40 -20.92 4.51
CA GLY A 27 -15.89 -21.16 5.86
C GLY A 27 -14.97 -20.03 6.37
N MET A 28 -15.15 -18.80 5.91
CA MET A 28 -14.40 -17.62 6.32
C MET A 28 -14.94 -17.08 7.65
N ASN A 29 -14.61 -17.78 8.74
CA ASN A 29 -15.21 -17.54 10.05
C ASN A 29 -14.60 -16.36 10.81
N ASP A 30 -13.43 -15.86 10.39
CA ASP A 30 -12.72 -14.74 10.97
C ASP A 30 -12.79 -13.49 10.04
N SER A 31 -13.80 -13.46 9.15
CA SER A 31 -14.07 -12.35 8.23
C SER A 31 -15.43 -11.72 8.50
N GLY A 32 -15.54 -10.43 8.25
CA GLY A 32 -16.79 -9.71 8.45
C GLY A 32 -16.73 -8.23 8.08
N LEU A 33 -17.82 -7.54 8.36
CA LEU A 33 -17.88 -6.09 8.22
C LEU A 33 -17.39 -5.42 9.51
N MET A 34 -16.53 -4.41 9.37
CA MET A 34 -16.00 -3.65 10.49
C MET A 34 -17.14 -2.97 11.27
N SER A 35 -17.12 -3.10 12.59
CA SER A 35 -18.09 -2.51 13.49
C SER A 35 -17.41 -1.78 14.65
N PHE A 36 -18.02 -0.68 15.12
CA PHE A 36 -17.64 -0.04 16.36
C PHE A 36 -18.46 -0.54 17.57
N VAL A 37 -19.55 -1.23 17.31
CA VAL A 37 -20.46 -1.74 18.34
C VAL A 37 -20.11 -3.17 18.71
N SER A 38 -19.88 -4.01 17.70
CA SER A 38 -19.57 -5.43 17.90
C SER A 38 -18.11 -5.62 18.30
N ILE A 39 -17.87 -6.51 19.25
CA ILE A 39 -16.52 -6.93 19.60
C ILE A 39 -16.01 -7.90 18.54
N ILE A 40 -14.93 -7.52 17.87
CA ILE A 40 -14.21 -8.37 16.93
C ILE A 40 -13.04 -9.00 17.72
N PRO A 41 -13.09 -10.30 18.02
CA PRO A 41 -12.01 -10.97 18.74
C PRO A 41 -10.67 -10.86 18.01
N ARG A 42 -9.59 -10.68 18.76
CA ARG A 42 -8.21 -10.64 18.21
C ARG A 42 -7.99 -9.57 17.12
N ARG A 43 -8.80 -8.54 17.07
CA ARG A 43 -8.64 -7.43 16.12
C ARG A 43 -7.30 -6.75 16.33
N ALA A 44 -6.52 -6.61 15.27
CA ALA A 44 -5.30 -5.83 15.30
C ALA A 44 -5.58 -4.33 15.51
N SER A 45 -4.70 -3.65 16.23
CA SER A 45 -4.68 -2.18 16.27
C SER A 45 -3.96 -1.65 15.05
N GLY A 46 -4.50 -0.60 14.43
CA GLY A 46 -3.89 0.07 13.30
C GLY A 46 -2.91 1.15 13.74
N TYR A 47 -1.86 1.34 12.99
CA TYR A 47 -0.79 2.28 13.25
C TYR A 47 -0.49 3.17 12.06
N TRP A 48 0.07 4.33 12.34
CA TRP A 48 0.42 5.35 11.39
C TRP A 48 1.90 5.72 11.57
N PRO A 49 2.66 5.92 10.50
CA PRO A 49 4.02 6.42 10.62
C PRO A 49 4.00 7.92 10.92
N GLY A 50 4.29 8.27 12.16
CA GLY A 50 4.41 9.66 12.62
C GLY A 50 5.84 10.18 12.54
N SER A 51 6.01 11.48 12.79
CA SER A 51 7.33 12.16 12.76
C SER A 51 8.30 11.64 13.82
N ASN A 52 7.79 11.20 14.96
CA ASN A 52 8.57 10.71 16.10
C ASN A 52 8.51 9.17 16.26
N GLY A 53 8.07 8.46 15.26
CA GLY A 53 7.91 7.00 15.27
C GLY A 53 6.49 6.57 14.93
N THR A 54 6.13 5.36 15.34
CA THR A 54 4.80 4.79 15.06
C THR A 54 3.77 5.36 16.05
N GLU A 55 2.67 5.85 15.53
CA GLU A 55 1.55 6.41 16.29
C GLU A 55 0.29 5.54 16.09
N ASN A 56 -0.64 5.60 17.05
CA ASN A 56 -1.93 4.94 16.87
C ASN A 56 -2.72 5.62 15.74
N ALA A 57 -3.22 4.82 14.83
CA ALA A 57 -4.08 5.34 13.78
C ALA A 57 -5.48 5.68 14.33
N ASP A 58 -6.08 6.72 13.79
CA ASP A 58 -7.48 7.03 14.06
C ASP A 58 -8.36 5.86 13.63
N ARG A 59 -9.52 5.74 14.29
CA ARG A 59 -10.52 4.75 13.91
C ARG A 59 -11.43 5.35 12.82
N PRO A 60 -11.29 4.92 11.56
CA PRO A 60 -12.18 5.43 10.53
C PRO A 60 -13.62 4.99 10.79
N ASP A 61 -14.57 5.86 10.49
CA ASP A 61 -15.98 5.47 10.51
C ASP A 61 -16.21 4.37 9.44
N PRO A 62 -16.69 3.16 9.83
CA PRO A 62 -16.90 2.07 8.89
C PRO A 62 -17.81 2.43 7.71
N ARG A 63 -18.69 3.44 7.90
CA ARG A 63 -19.59 3.93 6.85
C ARG A 63 -18.86 4.62 5.71
N VAL A 64 -17.68 5.20 5.96
CA VAL A 64 -16.85 5.84 4.92
C VAL A 64 -16.34 4.82 3.92
N GLY A 65 -15.91 3.66 4.41
CA GLY A 65 -15.43 2.55 3.59
C GLY A 65 -16.50 1.60 3.06
N PHE A 66 -17.79 1.90 3.28
CA PHE A 66 -18.90 1.02 2.91
C PHE A 66 -18.70 0.32 1.57
N SER A 67 -18.79 -0.97 1.50
CA SER A 67 -18.58 -1.84 0.32
C SER A 67 -17.27 -1.66 -0.48
N SER A 68 -16.38 -0.77 -0.06
CA SER A 68 -15.08 -0.56 -0.73
C SER A 68 -13.87 -0.77 0.17
N GLY A 69 -14.05 -0.81 1.50
CA GLY A 69 -12.91 -0.91 2.42
C GLY A 69 -13.29 -1.22 3.87
N SER A 70 -14.53 -1.68 4.13
CA SER A 70 -15.00 -1.94 5.49
C SER A 70 -14.94 -3.41 5.89
N LEU A 71 -14.42 -4.30 5.07
CA LEU A 71 -14.25 -5.70 5.43
C LEU A 71 -12.97 -5.88 6.24
N TYR A 72 -13.01 -6.81 7.21
CA TYR A 72 -11.84 -7.36 7.86
C TYR A 72 -11.72 -8.85 7.59
N SER A 73 -10.52 -9.38 7.61
CA SER A 73 -10.24 -10.79 7.37
C SER A 73 -8.92 -11.23 8.01
N THR A 74 -8.59 -12.48 7.81
CA THR A 74 -7.28 -13.10 8.12
C THR A 74 -6.64 -13.64 6.83
N THR A 75 -5.35 -13.94 6.88
CA THR A 75 -4.63 -14.55 5.74
C THR A 75 -5.23 -15.90 5.35
N GLU A 76 -5.66 -16.68 6.33
CA GLU A 76 -6.28 -17.99 6.12
C GLU A 76 -7.65 -17.87 5.44
N ASP A 77 -8.47 -16.91 5.86
CA ASP A 77 -9.78 -16.69 5.23
C ASP A 77 -9.64 -16.12 3.82
N LEU A 78 -8.64 -15.26 3.58
CA LEU A 78 -8.36 -14.76 2.24
C LEU A 78 -7.82 -15.84 1.31
N LEU A 79 -7.09 -16.84 1.82
CA LEU A 79 -6.76 -18.02 1.04
C LEU A 79 -8.02 -18.81 0.64
N ARG A 80 -8.97 -19.00 1.58
CA ARG A 80 -10.27 -19.64 1.26
C ARG A 80 -11.08 -18.87 0.23
N TRP A 81 -11.02 -17.54 0.30
CA TRP A 81 -11.61 -16.66 -0.71
C TRP A 81 -11.04 -16.94 -2.11
N GLU A 82 -9.71 -16.97 -2.25
CA GLU A 82 -9.04 -17.23 -3.52
C GLU A 82 -9.36 -18.62 -4.05
N GLU A 83 -9.30 -19.64 -3.19
CA GLU A 83 -9.67 -21.01 -3.54
C GLU A 83 -11.14 -21.10 -3.99
N GLY A 84 -12.05 -20.40 -3.32
CA GLY A 84 -13.46 -20.38 -3.66
C GLY A 84 -13.76 -19.62 -4.96
N LEU A 85 -13.10 -18.48 -5.17
CA LEU A 85 -13.27 -17.64 -6.34
C LEU A 85 -12.74 -18.33 -7.60
N PHE A 86 -11.49 -18.76 -7.57
CA PHE A 86 -10.85 -19.40 -8.74
C PHE A 86 -11.20 -20.89 -8.88
N GLY A 87 -11.63 -21.53 -7.80
CA GLY A 87 -12.15 -22.91 -7.80
C GLY A 87 -13.59 -23.06 -8.29
N GLY A 88 -14.28 -21.95 -8.57
CA GLY A 88 -15.64 -21.96 -9.14
C GLY A 88 -16.76 -22.17 -8.13
N THR A 89 -16.50 -22.01 -6.83
CA THR A 89 -17.52 -22.10 -5.77
C THR A 89 -18.37 -20.83 -5.72
N VAL A 90 -17.75 -19.64 -5.92
CA VAL A 90 -18.43 -18.33 -5.81
C VAL A 90 -19.03 -17.89 -7.14
N LEU A 91 -18.30 -18.09 -8.23
CA LEU A 91 -18.69 -17.63 -9.56
C LEU A 91 -18.65 -18.76 -10.59
N SER A 92 -19.54 -18.68 -11.58
CA SER A 92 -19.40 -19.52 -12.78
C SER A 92 -18.11 -19.16 -13.54
N LEU A 93 -17.54 -20.11 -14.29
CA LEU A 93 -16.37 -19.87 -15.14
C LEU A 93 -16.58 -18.71 -16.14
N ALA A 94 -17.80 -18.54 -16.64
CA ALA A 94 -18.13 -17.44 -17.54
C ALA A 94 -18.08 -16.08 -16.82
N SER A 95 -18.56 -16.00 -15.58
CA SER A 95 -18.50 -14.79 -14.75
C SER A 95 -17.07 -14.50 -14.30
N LEU A 96 -16.32 -15.54 -13.89
CA LEU A 96 -14.92 -15.39 -13.52
C LEU A 96 -14.07 -14.84 -14.68
N ARG A 97 -14.25 -15.36 -15.89
CA ARG A 97 -13.57 -14.84 -17.09
C ARG A 97 -13.87 -13.36 -17.33
N LYS A 98 -15.15 -12.94 -17.19
CA LYS A 98 -15.50 -11.51 -17.29
C LYS A 98 -14.83 -10.68 -16.20
N MET A 99 -14.82 -11.19 -14.97
CA MET A 99 -14.23 -10.50 -13.82
C MET A 99 -12.72 -10.30 -13.98
N THR A 100 -12.01 -11.27 -14.57
CA THR A 100 -10.55 -11.26 -14.74
C THR A 100 -10.08 -10.77 -16.12
N THR A 101 -10.98 -10.30 -16.99
CA THR A 101 -10.61 -9.74 -18.30
C THR A 101 -10.45 -8.22 -18.17
N PRO A 102 -9.24 -7.67 -18.37
CA PRO A 102 -9.02 -6.22 -18.34
C PRO A 102 -9.86 -5.49 -19.38
N PHE A 103 -10.40 -4.34 -19.01
CA PHE A 103 -11.16 -3.47 -19.91
C PHE A 103 -10.54 -2.06 -20.02
N LYS A 104 -9.64 -1.70 -19.11
CA LYS A 104 -8.90 -0.44 -19.15
C LYS A 104 -7.49 -0.66 -18.60
N SER A 105 -6.49 -0.53 -19.45
CA SER A 105 -5.10 -0.89 -19.12
C SER A 105 -5.01 -2.32 -18.61
N ASP A 106 -4.52 -2.55 -17.41
CA ASP A 106 -4.44 -3.81 -16.69
C ASP A 106 -5.62 -4.06 -15.73
N TYR A 107 -6.59 -3.12 -15.63
CA TYR A 107 -7.68 -3.18 -14.65
C TYR A 107 -8.93 -3.88 -15.19
N ALA A 108 -9.36 -4.89 -14.47
CA ALA A 108 -10.56 -5.68 -14.69
C ALA A 108 -11.68 -5.28 -13.71
N CYS A 109 -12.56 -6.19 -13.33
CA CYS A 109 -13.63 -5.90 -12.37
C CYS A 109 -13.13 -6.00 -10.94
N GLY A 110 -12.49 -4.94 -10.43
CA GLY A 110 -11.93 -4.89 -9.07
C GLY A 110 -10.62 -5.67 -8.91
N LEU A 111 -9.91 -5.92 -10.00
CA LEU A 111 -8.65 -6.66 -10.03
C LEU A 111 -7.70 -6.05 -11.03
N HIS A 112 -6.42 -5.99 -10.69
CA HIS A 112 -5.33 -5.80 -11.63
C HIS A 112 -4.91 -7.15 -12.21
N VAL A 113 -4.68 -7.20 -13.51
CA VAL A 113 -4.27 -8.40 -14.23
C VAL A 113 -3.05 -8.06 -15.08
N ASN A 114 -1.89 -8.47 -14.64
CA ASN A 114 -0.62 -8.12 -15.29
C ASN A 114 0.35 -9.31 -15.27
N ARG A 115 1.55 -9.14 -15.84
CA ARG A 115 2.63 -10.11 -15.71
C ARG A 115 3.81 -9.51 -14.94
N VAL A 116 4.25 -10.24 -13.93
CA VAL A 116 5.43 -9.91 -13.13
C VAL A 116 6.45 -11.02 -13.30
N ASN A 117 7.65 -10.71 -13.75
CA ASN A 117 8.71 -11.68 -14.06
C ASN A 117 8.28 -12.82 -15.02
N GLY A 118 7.29 -12.57 -15.88
CA GLY A 118 6.75 -13.58 -16.79
C GLY A 118 5.53 -14.34 -16.26
N HIS A 119 5.27 -14.33 -14.97
CA HIS A 119 4.13 -14.96 -14.32
C HIS A 119 2.87 -14.10 -14.41
N LEU A 120 1.75 -14.69 -14.80
CA LEU A 120 0.46 -14.00 -14.79
C LEU A 120 0.02 -13.79 -13.34
N MET A 121 -0.24 -12.53 -12.96
CA MET A 121 -0.68 -12.14 -11.63
C MET A 121 -2.04 -11.46 -11.71
N ILE A 122 -2.93 -11.86 -10.83
CA ILE A 122 -4.24 -11.25 -10.60
C ILE A 122 -4.23 -10.77 -9.15
N GLU A 123 -4.35 -9.45 -8.93
CA GLU A 123 -4.19 -8.89 -7.60
C GLU A 123 -5.14 -7.73 -7.33
N HIS A 124 -5.27 -7.38 -6.05
CA HIS A 124 -5.71 -6.06 -5.63
C HIS A 124 -5.08 -5.71 -4.28
N ASP A 125 -4.62 -4.48 -4.17
CA ASP A 125 -4.11 -3.91 -2.92
C ASP A 125 -5.22 -3.23 -2.10
N GLY A 126 -4.95 -2.96 -0.84
CA GLY A 126 -5.83 -2.22 0.05
C GLY A 126 -5.06 -1.24 0.92
N ASN A 127 -5.60 -0.03 1.01
CA ASN A 127 -5.10 1.00 1.89
C ASN A 127 -6.26 1.61 2.68
N ASN A 128 -6.25 1.40 3.98
CA ASN A 128 -7.18 2.01 4.90
C ASN A 128 -6.41 2.61 6.09
N ILE A 129 -7.05 3.46 6.88
CA ILE A 129 -6.39 4.13 8.02
C ILE A 129 -5.84 3.08 8.99
N GLY A 130 -4.52 3.06 9.15
CA GLY A 130 -3.80 2.12 10.01
C GLY A 130 -3.53 0.74 9.42
N PHE A 131 -3.96 0.46 8.18
CA PHE A 131 -3.86 -0.88 7.59
C PHE A 131 -3.54 -0.82 6.10
N ASN A 132 -2.67 -1.73 5.68
CA ASN A 132 -2.45 -2.04 4.27
C ASN A 132 -2.61 -3.53 4.03
N SER A 133 -3.05 -3.89 2.85
CA SER A 133 -3.19 -5.28 2.43
C SER A 133 -2.77 -5.45 0.98
N ASP A 134 -2.42 -6.66 0.62
CA ASP A 134 -2.19 -7.06 -0.76
C ASP A 134 -2.57 -8.54 -0.89
N LEU A 135 -3.34 -8.85 -1.92
CA LEU A 135 -3.80 -10.20 -2.22
C LEU A 135 -3.54 -10.47 -3.70
N ALA A 136 -2.63 -11.41 -3.97
CA ALA A 136 -2.23 -11.78 -5.32
C ALA A 136 -2.40 -13.28 -5.57
N TYR A 137 -2.96 -13.62 -6.72
CA TYR A 137 -3.10 -14.98 -7.22
C TYR A 137 -2.35 -15.18 -8.53
N TYR A 138 -1.62 -16.28 -8.63
CA TYR A 138 -0.88 -16.71 -9.81
C TYR A 138 -1.56 -17.97 -10.36
N PRO A 139 -2.45 -17.83 -11.35
CA PRO A 139 -3.32 -18.95 -11.78
C PRO A 139 -2.57 -20.07 -12.51
N GLU A 140 -1.47 -19.77 -13.16
CA GLU A 140 -0.67 -20.75 -13.92
C GLU A 140 0.02 -21.73 -12.95
N GLU A 141 0.44 -21.27 -11.76
CA GLU A 141 1.12 -22.05 -10.72
C GLU A 141 0.23 -22.39 -9.52
N ARG A 142 -0.95 -21.77 -9.42
CA ARG A 142 -1.87 -21.89 -8.28
C ARG A 142 -1.25 -21.42 -6.97
N ILE A 143 -0.49 -20.35 -7.04
CA ILE A 143 0.12 -19.72 -5.87
C ILE A 143 -0.77 -18.55 -5.44
N THR A 144 -1.08 -18.48 -4.15
CA THR A 144 -1.71 -17.32 -3.51
C THR A 144 -0.72 -16.69 -2.56
N VAL A 145 -0.59 -15.37 -2.64
CA VAL A 145 0.19 -14.57 -1.69
C VAL A 145 -0.72 -13.58 -1.02
N VAL A 146 -0.71 -13.57 0.31
CA VAL A 146 -1.51 -12.66 1.13
C VAL A 146 -0.59 -11.91 2.07
N VAL A 147 -0.64 -10.60 2.03
CA VAL A 147 0.08 -9.73 2.97
C VAL A 147 -0.91 -8.80 3.65
N LEU A 148 -0.98 -8.87 4.98
CA LEU A 148 -1.78 -7.98 5.82
C LEU A 148 -0.85 -7.24 6.78
N ALA A 149 -0.89 -5.93 6.75
CA ALA A 149 -0.11 -5.08 7.63
C ALA A 149 -1.03 -4.13 8.42
N ASN A 150 -0.72 -3.96 9.70
CA ASN A 150 -1.40 -3.02 10.59
C ASN A 150 -0.61 -1.72 10.79
N LEU A 151 0.18 -1.35 9.81
CA LEU A 151 0.91 -0.09 9.70
C LEU A 151 0.72 0.45 8.28
N ASN A 152 0.29 1.69 8.13
CA ASN A 152 0.23 2.31 6.82
C ASN A 152 1.62 2.49 6.21
N GLY A 153 1.73 2.21 4.93
CA GLY A 153 2.94 2.28 4.13
C GLY A 153 2.72 1.63 2.77
N THR A 154 3.75 1.50 1.97
CA THR A 154 3.68 0.88 0.64
C THR A 154 4.39 -0.48 0.57
N VAL A 155 4.79 -1.01 1.72
CA VAL A 155 5.64 -2.21 1.82
C VAL A 155 4.90 -3.50 1.43
N THR A 156 3.56 -3.54 1.52
CA THR A 156 2.78 -4.77 1.25
C THR A 156 2.99 -5.29 -0.16
N GLY A 157 2.92 -4.43 -1.19
CA GLY A 157 3.16 -4.86 -2.57
C GLY A 157 4.58 -5.33 -2.84
N GLU A 158 5.60 -4.75 -2.20
CA GLU A 158 6.98 -5.23 -2.28
C GLU A 158 7.13 -6.60 -1.62
N MET A 159 6.52 -6.79 -0.44
CA MET A 159 6.50 -8.07 0.27
C MET A 159 5.78 -9.14 -0.55
N THR A 160 4.63 -8.82 -1.15
CA THR A 160 3.90 -9.74 -2.03
C THR A 160 4.77 -10.20 -3.20
N ARG A 161 5.43 -9.27 -3.89
CA ARG A 161 6.35 -9.63 -5.00
C ARG A 161 7.53 -10.45 -4.53
N ALA A 162 8.12 -10.13 -3.38
CA ALA A 162 9.24 -10.89 -2.83
C ALA A 162 8.82 -12.31 -2.42
N LEU A 163 7.68 -12.46 -1.75
CA LEU A 163 7.14 -13.76 -1.36
C LEU A 163 6.77 -14.61 -2.59
N ALA A 164 6.17 -13.99 -3.61
CA ALA A 164 5.87 -14.65 -4.88
C ALA A 164 7.14 -15.16 -5.57
N ALA A 165 8.18 -14.34 -5.66
CA ALA A 165 9.47 -14.74 -6.23
C ALA A 165 10.04 -15.99 -5.51
N VAL A 166 10.02 -15.99 -4.17
CA VAL A 166 10.42 -17.17 -3.38
C VAL A 166 9.55 -18.39 -3.70
N ALA A 167 8.23 -18.22 -3.79
CA ALA A 167 7.31 -19.31 -4.09
C ALA A 167 7.52 -19.88 -5.51
N HIS A 168 7.95 -19.05 -6.46
CA HIS A 168 8.36 -19.47 -7.80
C HIS A 168 9.79 -20.07 -7.88
N GLY A 169 10.52 -20.10 -6.75
CA GLY A 169 11.92 -20.59 -6.71
C GLY A 169 12.93 -19.55 -7.21
N GLU A 170 12.53 -18.30 -7.32
CA GLU A 170 13.41 -17.18 -7.68
C GLU A 170 14.08 -16.58 -6.42
N THR A 171 15.16 -15.85 -6.63
CA THR A 171 15.80 -15.07 -5.56
C THR A 171 15.27 -13.64 -5.61
N PRO A 172 14.46 -13.20 -4.64
CA PRO A 172 13.97 -11.83 -4.62
C PRO A 172 15.12 -10.87 -4.36
N PRO A 173 15.05 -9.64 -4.86
CA PRO A 173 16.00 -8.60 -4.47
C PRO A 173 15.89 -8.40 -2.95
N ILE A 174 17.04 -8.44 -2.29
CA ILE A 174 17.09 -8.11 -0.84
C ILE A 174 16.82 -6.61 -0.74
N PRO A 175 15.79 -6.19 0.02
CA PRO A 175 15.54 -4.78 0.24
C PRO A 175 16.81 -4.11 0.80
N SER A 176 17.18 -2.97 0.26
CA SER A 176 18.28 -2.19 0.81
C SER A 176 17.94 -1.79 2.24
N VAL A 177 18.69 -2.29 3.21
CA VAL A 177 18.56 -1.84 4.60
C VAL A 177 19.19 -0.45 4.67
N HIS A 178 18.36 0.56 4.70
CA HIS A 178 18.83 1.92 4.93
C HIS A 178 19.39 2.05 6.33
N LYS A 179 20.65 2.46 6.43
CA LYS A 179 21.30 2.69 7.72
C LYS A 179 21.31 4.18 8.00
N GLU A 180 20.52 4.60 8.98
CA GLU A 180 20.49 5.98 9.44
C GLU A 180 21.86 6.38 10.01
N ILE A 181 22.33 7.56 9.58
CA ILE A 181 23.51 8.24 10.12
C ILE A 181 23.09 9.54 10.81
N SER A 182 23.98 10.11 11.62
CA SER A 182 23.74 11.44 12.21
C SER A 182 24.48 12.50 11.41
N LEU A 183 23.75 13.51 10.99
CA LEU A 183 24.32 14.74 10.40
C LEU A 183 24.15 15.91 11.37
N SER A 184 25.10 16.84 11.35
CA SER A 184 24.96 18.04 12.17
C SER A 184 23.89 18.99 11.61
N LYS A 185 23.34 19.83 12.49
CA LYS A 185 22.32 20.82 12.10
C LYS A 185 22.81 21.76 10.98
N GLU A 186 24.09 22.11 11.00
CA GLU A 186 24.74 22.94 9.98
C GLU A 186 24.72 22.25 8.61
N VAL A 187 24.92 20.93 8.56
CA VAL A 187 24.85 20.15 7.33
C VAL A 187 23.42 20.09 6.83
N LEU A 188 22.44 19.75 7.69
CA LEU A 188 21.03 19.68 7.35
C LEU A 188 20.51 21.05 6.84
N THR A 189 20.97 22.16 7.40
CA THR A 189 20.58 23.52 6.98
C THR A 189 20.98 23.81 5.53
N ARG A 190 22.01 23.19 4.98
CA ARG A 190 22.41 23.38 3.56
C ARG A 190 21.34 22.90 2.60
N TYR A 191 20.54 21.90 3.00
CA TYR A 191 19.46 21.31 2.21
C TYR A 191 18.13 22.02 2.37
N ALA A 192 18.00 22.93 3.35
CA ALA A 192 16.79 23.69 3.59
C ALA A 192 16.41 24.56 2.39
N GLY A 193 15.12 24.61 2.09
CA GLY A 193 14.57 25.46 1.02
C GLY A 193 13.46 24.78 0.26
N THR A 194 12.90 25.50 -0.70
CA THR A 194 11.83 24.99 -1.57
C THR A 194 12.43 24.54 -2.90
N TYR A 195 12.09 23.32 -3.31
CA TYR A 195 12.53 22.71 -4.56
C TYR A 195 11.32 22.56 -5.48
N GLN A 196 11.40 23.14 -6.68
CA GLN A 196 10.37 23.07 -7.69
C GLN A 196 10.56 21.86 -8.59
N PHE A 197 9.58 20.98 -8.62
CA PHE A 197 9.43 19.90 -9.58
C PHE A 197 8.47 20.33 -10.72
N PRO A 198 8.33 19.57 -11.81
CA PRO A 198 7.50 19.98 -12.95
C PRO A 198 6.04 20.30 -12.59
N HIS A 199 5.46 19.59 -11.62
CA HIS A 199 4.03 19.67 -11.29
C HIS A 199 3.72 20.03 -9.83
N TYR A 200 4.73 20.11 -8.96
CA TYR A 200 4.57 20.40 -7.53
C TYR A 200 5.86 20.99 -6.96
N SER A 201 5.82 21.45 -5.72
CA SER A 201 7.01 21.83 -4.98
C SER A 201 7.12 21.06 -3.66
N LEU A 202 8.35 20.89 -3.19
CA LEU A 202 8.67 20.32 -1.90
C LEU A 202 9.49 21.31 -1.10
N LYS A 203 9.16 21.48 0.18
CA LYS A 203 9.95 22.31 1.10
C LYS A 203 10.67 21.40 2.08
N MET A 204 12.01 21.53 2.13
CA MET A 204 12.89 20.83 3.03
C MET A 204 13.14 21.67 4.27
N ILE A 205 12.79 21.15 5.44
CA ILE A 205 12.88 21.85 6.74
C ILE A 205 13.76 21.00 7.66
N PRO A 206 14.89 21.51 8.15
CA PRO A 206 15.72 20.80 9.14
C PRO A 206 14.99 20.69 10.48
N GLU A 207 14.85 19.46 10.98
CA GLU A 207 14.24 19.17 12.26
C GLU A 207 15.04 18.10 13.02
N GLY A 208 15.61 18.48 14.17
CA GLY A 208 16.46 17.56 14.94
C GLY A 208 17.62 16.99 14.13
N ASN A 209 17.62 15.67 13.91
CA ASN A 209 18.63 14.90 13.16
C ASN A 209 18.14 14.48 11.75
N HIS A 210 17.03 15.01 11.26
CA HIS A 210 16.41 14.65 9.97
C HIS A 210 15.90 15.88 9.23
N LEU A 211 15.38 15.68 8.02
CA LEU A 211 14.64 16.70 7.28
C LEU A 211 13.15 16.35 7.28
N LEU A 212 12.31 17.37 7.49
CA LEU A 212 10.89 17.29 7.23
C LEU A 212 10.61 17.80 5.81
N VAL A 213 9.98 16.98 5.00
CA VAL A 213 9.49 17.33 3.67
C VAL A 213 8.05 17.80 3.80
N GLU A 214 7.78 19.05 3.44
CA GLU A 214 6.42 19.60 3.39
C GLU A 214 5.97 19.63 1.93
N PHE A 215 4.80 19.05 1.66
CA PHE A 215 4.18 18.98 0.33
C PHE A 215 3.20 20.15 0.14
N ASP A 216 2.93 20.54 -1.11
CA ASP A 216 1.99 21.61 -1.45
C ASP A 216 0.57 21.42 -0.89
N ASN A 217 0.16 20.19 -0.65
CA ASN A 217 -1.15 19.85 -0.04
C ASN A 217 -1.15 19.92 1.49
N GLY A 218 -0.05 20.37 2.12
CA GLY A 218 0.12 20.48 3.56
C GLY A 218 0.52 19.17 4.26
N GLY A 219 0.67 18.05 3.53
CA GLY A 219 1.22 16.82 4.07
C GLY A 219 2.70 16.96 4.41
N THR A 220 3.17 16.18 5.38
CA THR A 220 4.58 16.16 5.79
C THR A 220 5.15 14.75 5.81
N LEU A 221 6.46 14.63 5.57
CA LEU A 221 7.20 13.36 5.55
C LEU A 221 8.58 13.55 6.19
N ALA A 222 8.88 12.80 7.23
CA ALA A 222 10.22 12.78 7.80
C ALA A 222 11.15 11.91 6.96
N VAL A 223 12.33 12.44 6.62
CA VAL A 223 13.36 11.72 5.86
C VAL A 223 14.70 11.77 6.58
N PHE A 224 15.32 10.62 6.72
CA PHE A 224 16.49 10.38 7.55
C PHE A 224 17.74 10.23 6.69
N PRO A 225 18.88 10.78 7.09
CA PRO A 225 20.10 10.66 6.32
C PRO A 225 20.68 9.25 6.36
N GLU A 226 21.04 8.70 5.21
CA GLU A 226 21.84 7.47 5.06
C GLU A 226 23.25 7.74 4.55
N ALA A 227 23.44 8.90 3.94
CA ALA A 227 24.73 9.45 3.53
C ALA A 227 24.65 10.99 3.58
N ASP A 228 25.79 11.66 3.36
CA ASP A 228 25.85 13.11 3.40
C ASP A 228 24.78 13.80 2.54
N THR A 229 24.48 13.23 1.38
CA THR A 229 23.52 13.81 0.41
C THR A 229 22.28 12.97 0.17
N LYS A 230 22.20 11.78 0.79
CA LYS A 230 21.10 10.84 0.58
C LYS A 230 20.25 10.69 1.83
N PHE A 231 18.94 10.76 1.61
CA PHE A 231 17.93 10.64 2.66
C PHE A 231 16.87 9.63 2.23
N PHE A 232 16.35 8.89 3.19
CA PHE A 232 15.29 7.91 2.98
C PHE A 232 14.12 8.14 3.92
N SER A 233 12.94 7.77 3.48
CA SER A 233 11.74 7.73 4.33
C SER A 233 11.61 6.34 4.94
N LYS A 234 11.26 6.27 6.25
CA LYS A 234 11.00 4.98 6.93
C LYS A 234 9.66 4.36 6.52
N PRO A 235 8.57 5.13 6.37
CA PRO A 235 7.26 4.57 6.05
C PRO A 235 7.01 4.33 4.55
N TRP A 236 7.75 5.01 3.67
CA TRP A 236 7.50 4.99 2.23
C TRP A 236 8.78 4.67 1.48
N PRO A 237 8.75 3.93 0.36
CA PRO A 237 9.93 3.65 -0.46
C PRO A 237 10.35 4.90 -1.25
N THR A 238 10.48 6.02 -0.55
CA THR A 238 10.87 7.30 -1.12
C THR A 238 12.26 7.65 -0.64
N GLN A 239 13.13 7.98 -1.58
CA GLN A 239 14.47 8.45 -1.32
C GLN A 239 14.68 9.82 -1.95
N PHE A 240 15.56 10.59 -1.34
CA PHE A 240 15.96 11.90 -1.81
C PHE A 240 17.48 12.01 -1.90
N GLU A 241 17.98 12.58 -2.98
CA GLU A 241 19.40 12.81 -3.19
C GLU A 241 19.64 14.26 -3.57
N PHE A 242 20.46 14.95 -2.79
CA PHE A 242 20.86 16.33 -3.07
C PHE A 242 22.13 16.34 -3.91
N SER A 243 22.12 17.17 -4.95
CA SER A 243 23.28 17.39 -5.81
C SER A 243 23.64 18.87 -5.90
N LYS A 244 24.91 19.11 -6.15
CA LYS A 244 25.44 20.47 -6.31
C LYS A 244 25.29 20.95 -7.74
N ASN A 245 25.09 22.27 -7.88
CA ASN A 245 25.22 22.96 -9.14
C ASN A 245 26.71 23.17 -9.52
N GLU A 246 26.95 23.80 -10.65
CA GLU A 246 28.31 24.18 -11.12
C GLU A 246 29.07 25.08 -10.18
N HIS A 247 28.38 25.78 -9.29
CA HIS A 247 28.96 26.66 -8.27
C HIS A 247 29.20 25.99 -6.92
N GLY A 248 28.92 24.68 -6.80
CA GLY A 248 29.12 23.92 -5.59
C GLY A 248 28.02 24.04 -4.54
N GLU A 249 26.88 24.64 -4.87
CA GLU A 249 25.72 24.80 -3.99
C GLU A 249 24.71 23.66 -4.17
N PHE A 250 24.12 23.17 -3.08
CA PHE A 250 23.06 22.16 -3.13
C PHE A 250 21.74 22.78 -3.62
N THR A 251 21.53 22.75 -4.91
CA THR A 251 20.36 23.32 -5.57
C THR A 251 19.51 22.32 -6.35
N ILE A 252 19.96 21.08 -6.44
CA ILE A 252 19.25 20.02 -7.16
C ILE A 252 18.80 18.98 -6.14
N LEU A 253 17.53 18.60 -6.22
CA LEU A 253 16.92 17.53 -5.44
C LEU A 253 16.37 16.47 -6.38
N THR A 254 16.86 15.27 -6.25
CA THR A 254 16.32 14.11 -6.95
C THR A 254 15.46 13.31 -5.99
N ARG A 255 14.23 13.01 -6.38
CA ARG A 255 13.31 12.10 -5.67
C ARG A 255 13.24 10.79 -6.43
N TYR A 256 13.36 9.70 -5.70
CA TYR A 256 13.16 8.34 -6.20
C TYR A 256 11.94 7.75 -5.47
N GLN A 257 10.96 7.28 -6.23
CA GLN A 257 9.79 6.62 -5.68
C GLN A 257 9.21 5.65 -6.70
N ASP A 258 8.92 4.41 -6.29
CA ASP A 258 8.28 3.37 -7.12
C ASP A 258 8.99 3.14 -8.47
N GLY A 259 10.32 3.23 -8.48
CA GLY A 259 11.15 3.12 -9.69
C GLY A 259 11.20 4.38 -10.56
N ALA A 260 10.39 5.39 -10.26
CA ALA A 260 10.44 6.69 -10.93
C ALA A 260 11.54 7.59 -10.36
N LYS A 261 12.12 8.41 -11.23
CA LYS A 261 13.11 9.44 -10.87
C LYS A 261 12.59 10.81 -11.31
N GLU A 262 12.46 11.71 -10.36
CA GLU A 262 12.05 13.09 -10.60
C GLU A 262 13.13 14.07 -10.11
N ILE A 263 13.32 15.17 -10.81
CA ILE A 263 14.34 16.16 -10.47
C ILE A 263 13.68 17.52 -10.25
N GLY A 264 13.99 18.12 -9.12
CA GLY A 264 13.58 19.46 -8.73
C GLY A 264 14.78 20.40 -8.56
N ALA A 265 14.58 21.68 -8.79
CA ALA A 265 15.57 22.71 -8.58
C ALA A 265 15.14 23.64 -7.44
N LYS A 266 16.11 24.08 -6.63
CA LYS A 266 15.88 25.02 -5.52
C LYS A 266 15.47 26.38 -6.08
N LYS A 267 14.41 26.96 -5.50
CA LYS A 267 13.97 28.34 -5.79
C LYS A 267 14.81 29.36 -5.10
#